data_9da150507bee1e6e7c73b8f0a4f61231
#
_entry.id   9da150507bee1e6e7c73b8f0a4f61231
#
_cell.length_a   1.000
_cell.length_b   1.000
_cell.length_c   1.000
_cell.angle_alpha   90.00
_cell.angle_beta   90.00
_cell.angle_gamma   90.00
#
_symmetry.space_group_name_H-M   'P 1'
#
loop_
_entity.id
_entity.type
_entity.pdbx_description
1 polymer ?
#
loop_
_entity_poly.entity_id
_entity_poly.type
_entity_poly.pdbx_seq_one_letter_code
_entity_poly.pdbx_strand_id
1 'polypeptide(L)'
;MHVEAVAQFGARTKAARAKQRTGGETGVNWPMLFIMLAVGVALWLCPVPAGLDAKAWHMFAIFAATIVGLIIKPLPMGAIAIMAITVSVLTGTVGLKDSLSGFSNTTIWLIVIAFFISRGFIKTGLGNRVAYIFVEKFGKKTLGLAYSLIATDLVLSPAMPSNTARAGGIVWPIVQSLSHTFGSCAEDGTAGRIGSF
;
A
#
# COMPACT_ATOMS: atom_id res chain seq x y z
N MET A 1 -22.12 2.17 32.37
CA MET A 1 -21.07 2.99 31.74
C MET A 1 -20.12 2.20 30.85
N HIS A 2 -19.57 1.02 31.21
CA HIS A 2 -18.64 0.26 30.36
C HIS A 2 -19.28 -0.35 29.10
N VAL A 3 -20.53 -0.79 29.15
CA VAL A 3 -21.20 -1.46 28.02
C VAL A 3 -21.56 -0.49 26.90
N GLU A 4 -21.90 0.74 27.21
CA GLU A 4 -22.21 1.78 26.23
C GLU A 4 -20.93 2.25 25.46
N ALA A 5 -19.81 2.36 26.18
CA ALA A 5 -18.53 2.73 25.55
C ALA A 5 -18.07 1.67 24.53
N VAL A 6 -18.23 0.38 24.83
CA VAL A 6 -17.91 -0.73 23.92
C VAL A 6 -18.86 -0.75 22.71
N ALA A 7 -20.14 -0.45 22.91
CA ALA A 7 -21.12 -0.37 21.82
C ALA A 7 -20.85 0.83 20.89
N GLN A 8 -20.49 1.98 21.44
CA GLN A 8 -20.11 3.16 20.65
C GLN A 8 -18.80 2.95 19.89
N PHE A 9 -17.81 2.26 20.48
CA PHE A 9 -16.57 1.92 19.80
C PHE A 9 -16.82 0.95 18.65
N GLY A 10 -17.67 -0.06 18.87
CA GLY A 10 -18.09 -1.00 17.81
C GLY A 10 -18.87 -0.32 16.67
N ALA A 11 -19.68 0.69 16.97
CA ALA A 11 -20.39 1.48 15.97
C ALA A 11 -19.44 2.39 15.17
N ARG A 12 -18.49 3.05 15.82
CA ARG A 12 -17.47 3.90 15.18
C ARG A 12 -16.54 3.10 14.27
N THR A 13 -16.10 1.91 14.69
CA THR A 13 -15.28 1.02 13.85
C THR A 13 -16.06 0.45 12.68
N LYS A 14 -17.35 0.14 12.83
CA LYS A 14 -18.23 -0.25 11.72
C LYS A 14 -18.46 0.91 10.75
N ALA A 15 -18.68 2.12 11.24
CA ALA A 15 -18.84 3.30 10.41
C ALA A 15 -17.54 3.68 9.66
N ALA A 16 -16.39 3.59 10.32
CA ALA A 16 -15.09 3.79 9.69
C ALA A 16 -14.79 2.71 8.62
N ARG A 17 -15.12 1.46 8.87
CA ARG A 17 -15.02 0.37 7.88
C ARG A 17 -16.04 0.52 6.74
N ALA A 18 -17.24 1.02 7.00
CA ALA A 18 -18.21 1.34 5.96
C ALA A 18 -17.72 2.50 5.08
N LYS A 19 -17.16 3.56 5.68
CA LYS A 19 -16.57 4.69 4.96
C LYS A 19 -15.33 4.30 4.14
N GLN A 20 -14.54 3.34 4.62
CA GLN A 20 -13.44 2.75 3.84
C GLN A 20 -13.93 1.85 2.68
N ARG A 21 -15.09 1.19 2.82
CA ARG A 21 -15.70 0.40 1.77
C ARG A 21 -16.38 1.27 0.69
N THR A 22 -16.94 2.41 1.07
CA THR A 22 -17.52 3.38 0.14
C THR A 22 -16.49 4.31 -0.48
N GLY A 23 -15.29 4.44 0.10
CA GLY A 23 -14.14 5.15 -0.48
C GLY A 23 -13.49 4.45 -1.68
N GLY A 24 -13.97 3.26 -2.06
CA GLY A 24 -13.75 2.63 -3.35
C GLY A 24 -14.78 3.09 -4.37
N GLU A 25 -15.05 4.40 -4.47
CA GLU A 25 -15.82 4.92 -5.58
C GLU A 25 -15.09 4.55 -6.88
N THR A 26 -15.71 3.64 -7.63
CA THR A 26 -15.35 3.30 -9.01
C THR A 26 -15.61 4.45 -9.97
N GLY A 27 -15.74 5.65 -9.45
CA GLY A 27 -15.94 6.89 -10.18
C GLY A 27 -14.61 7.41 -10.74
N VAL A 28 -14.58 7.63 -12.05
CA VAL A 28 -13.48 8.34 -12.72
C VAL A 28 -13.44 9.77 -12.20
N ASN A 29 -12.32 10.18 -11.60
CA ASN A 29 -12.09 11.58 -11.25
C ASN A 29 -11.67 12.36 -12.51
N TRP A 30 -12.67 12.82 -13.25
CA TRP A 30 -12.48 13.51 -14.53
C TRP A 30 -11.46 14.66 -14.49
N PRO A 31 -11.50 15.59 -13.51
CA PRO A 31 -10.52 16.68 -13.46
C PRO A 31 -9.07 16.16 -13.27
N MET A 32 -8.88 15.13 -12.45
CA MET A 32 -7.57 14.52 -12.23
C MET A 32 -7.10 13.73 -13.46
N LEU A 33 -8.02 13.10 -14.19
CA LEU A 33 -7.71 12.44 -15.45
C LEU A 33 -7.23 13.44 -16.50
N PHE A 34 -7.90 14.60 -16.60
CA PHE A 34 -7.47 15.67 -17.51
C PHE A 34 -6.08 16.22 -17.17
N ILE A 35 -5.74 16.35 -15.89
CA ILE A 35 -4.40 16.78 -15.47
C ILE A 35 -3.34 15.75 -15.90
N MET A 36 -3.61 14.46 -15.67
CA MET A 36 -2.71 13.37 -16.11
C MET A 36 -2.47 13.41 -17.62
N LEU A 37 -3.55 13.53 -18.40
CA LEU A 37 -3.49 13.61 -19.87
C LEU A 37 -2.78 14.89 -20.33
N ALA A 38 -3.07 16.03 -19.70
CA ALA A 38 -2.44 17.30 -20.03
C ALA A 38 -0.92 17.26 -19.83
N VAL A 39 -0.44 16.65 -18.75
CA VAL A 39 0.99 16.46 -18.51
C VAL A 39 1.62 15.58 -19.60
N GLY A 40 0.96 14.48 -19.96
CA GLY A 40 1.43 13.59 -21.02
C GLY A 40 1.51 14.31 -22.38
N VAL A 41 0.46 15.02 -22.76
CA VAL A 41 0.40 15.75 -24.04
C VAL A 41 1.37 16.91 -24.04
N ALA A 42 1.51 17.65 -22.95
CA ALA A 42 2.46 18.76 -22.86
C ALA A 42 3.91 18.30 -23.07
N LEU A 43 4.30 17.18 -22.42
CA LEU A 43 5.63 16.58 -22.59
C LEU A 43 5.81 15.99 -24.00
N TRP A 44 4.75 15.44 -24.59
CA TRP A 44 4.79 14.87 -25.95
C TRP A 44 5.02 15.95 -27.00
N LEU A 45 4.42 17.12 -26.84
CA LEU A 45 4.54 18.25 -27.76
C LEU A 45 5.81 19.09 -27.52
N CYS A 46 6.50 18.91 -26.41
CA CYS A 46 7.77 19.57 -26.12
C CYS A 46 8.83 19.15 -27.14
N PRO A 47 9.66 20.07 -27.62
CA PRO A 47 10.76 19.74 -28.53
C PRO A 47 11.72 18.75 -27.85
N VAL A 48 12.17 17.77 -28.63
CA VAL A 48 13.09 16.73 -28.13
C VAL A 48 14.43 17.39 -27.77
N PRO A 49 14.95 17.18 -26.54
CA PRO A 49 16.23 17.72 -26.13
C PRO A 49 17.37 17.23 -27.03
N ALA A 50 18.34 18.09 -27.29
CA ALA A 50 19.50 17.75 -28.10
C ALA A 50 20.23 16.52 -27.52
N GLY A 51 20.45 15.50 -28.36
CA GLY A 51 21.11 14.26 -27.97
C GLY A 51 20.20 13.12 -27.53
N LEU A 52 18.86 13.30 -27.50
CA LEU A 52 17.90 12.23 -27.20
C LEU A 52 17.22 11.75 -28.49
N ASP A 53 16.93 10.44 -28.53
CA ASP A 53 16.07 9.87 -29.57
C ASP A 53 14.60 10.25 -29.33
N ALA A 54 13.87 10.59 -30.39
CA ALA A 54 12.47 10.98 -30.31
C ALA A 54 11.60 9.90 -29.66
N LYS A 55 11.88 8.60 -29.90
CA LYS A 55 11.18 7.50 -29.25
C LYS A 55 11.42 7.46 -27.74
N ALA A 56 12.65 7.73 -27.31
CA ALA A 56 12.99 7.78 -25.89
C ALA A 56 12.27 8.93 -25.18
N TRP A 57 12.17 10.10 -25.83
CA TRP A 57 11.43 11.24 -25.30
C TRP A 57 9.94 10.98 -25.17
N HIS A 58 9.31 10.39 -26.20
CA HIS A 58 7.91 10.02 -26.15
C HIS A 58 7.62 8.95 -25.10
N MET A 59 8.53 7.98 -24.93
CA MET A 59 8.42 6.99 -23.84
C MET A 59 8.49 7.66 -22.47
N PHE A 60 9.39 8.63 -22.29
CA PHE A 60 9.47 9.42 -21.06
C PHE A 60 8.19 10.21 -20.79
N ALA A 61 7.55 10.79 -21.80
CA ALA A 61 6.29 11.50 -21.67
C ALA A 61 5.16 10.57 -21.16
N ILE A 62 5.05 9.36 -21.73
CA ILE A 62 4.07 8.36 -21.29
C ILE A 62 4.38 7.92 -19.84
N PHE A 63 5.65 7.68 -19.52
CA PHE A 63 6.08 7.29 -18.19
C PHE A 63 5.75 8.37 -17.15
N ALA A 64 6.09 9.64 -17.42
CA ALA A 64 5.81 10.75 -16.53
C ALA A 64 4.31 10.93 -16.30
N ALA A 65 3.49 10.87 -17.36
CA ALA A 65 2.04 10.90 -17.24
C ALA A 65 1.49 9.75 -16.39
N THR A 66 2.06 8.54 -16.54
CA THR A 66 1.67 7.36 -15.75
C THR A 66 2.00 7.56 -14.29
N ILE A 67 3.20 8.06 -13.95
CA ILE A 67 3.60 8.34 -12.56
C ILE A 67 2.67 9.39 -11.93
N VAL A 68 2.39 10.48 -12.64
CA VAL A 68 1.42 11.49 -12.19
C VAL A 68 0.06 10.86 -11.95
N GLY A 69 -0.41 10.01 -12.86
CA GLY A 69 -1.67 9.28 -12.70
C GLY A 69 -1.68 8.37 -11.47
N LEU A 70 -0.59 7.65 -11.19
CA LEU A 70 -0.47 6.78 -10.01
C LEU A 70 -0.46 7.56 -8.69
N ILE A 71 0.06 8.79 -8.69
CA ILE A 71 0.07 9.68 -7.52
C ILE A 71 -1.30 10.28 -7.28
N ILE A 72 -1.92 10.86 -8.33
CA ILE A 72 -3.20 11.58 -8.24
C ILE A 72 -4.39 10.61 -8.16
N LYS A 73 -4.22 9.38 -8.68
CA LYS A 73 -5.21 8.29 -8.66
C LYS A 73 -6.56 8.67 -9.29
N PRO A 74 -6.60 9.18 -10.52
CA PRO A 74 -7.86 9.45 -11.23
C PRO A 74 -8.66 8.18 -11.52
N LEU A 75 -7.96 7.05 -11.64
CA LEU A 75 -8.46 5.71 -11.92
C LEU A 75 -7.78 4.69 -10.99
N PRO A 76 -8.31 3.47 -10.85
CA PRO A 76 -7.61 2.37 -10.21
C PRO A 76 -6.23 2.15 -10.84
N MET A 77 -5.21 1.85 -10.02
CA MET A 77 -3.82 1.72 -10.47
C MET A 77 -3.66 0.76 -11.66
N GLY A 78 -4.41 -0.36 -11.66
CA GLY A 78 -4.39 -1.32 -12.76
C GLY A 78 -4.89 -0.74 -14.08
N ALA A 79 -5.93 0.11 -14.05
CA ALA A 79 -6.45 0.78 -15.25
C ALA A 79 -5.42 1.75 -15.82
N ILE A 80 -4.75 2.53 -14.96
CA ILE A 80 -3.68 3.45 -15.38
C ILE A 80 -2.52 2.68 -16.04
N ALA A 81 -2.11 1.55 -15.44
CA ALA A 81 -1.04 0.72 -16.00
C ALA A 81 -1.41 0.14 -17.37
N ILE A 82 -2.63 -0.37 -17.53
CA ILE A 82 -3.11 -0.89 -18.82
C ILE A 82 -3.19 0.22 -19.86
N MET A 83 -3.69 1.40 -19.50
CA MET A 83 -3.72 2.57 -20.38
C MET A 83 -2.31 2.95 -20.84
N ALA A 84 -1.34 3.00 -19.94
CA ALA A 84 0.05 3.32 -20.28
C ALA A 84 0.64 2.31 -21.28
N ILE A 85 0.44 1.02 -21.06
CA ILE A 85 0.87 -0.04 -21.97
C ILE A 85 0.17 0.13 -23.35
N THR A 86 -1.14 0.33 -23.34
CA THR A 86 -1.90 0.50 -24.58
C THR A 86 -1.43 1.71 -25.38
N VAL A 87 -1.23 2.86 -24.73
CA VAL A 87 -0.74 4.07 -25.39
C VAL A 87 0.66 3.87 -25.94
N SER A 88 1.58 3.23 -25.18
CA SER A 88 2.96 2.98 -25.64
C SER A 88 3.03 2.08 -26.87
N VAL A 89 2.14 1.08 -26.97
CA VAL A 89 2.04 0.19 -28.14
C VAL A 89 1.38 0.91 -29.32
N LEU A 90 0.28 1.62 -29.11
CA LEU A 90 -0.44 2.32 -30.19
C LEU A 90 0.39 3.44 -30.81
N THR A 91 1.20 4.13 -30.02
CA THR A 91 2.10 5.18 -30.51
C THR A 91 3.37 4.63 -31.15
N GLY A 92 3.59 3.31 -31.10
CA GLY A 92 4.79 2.67 -31.63
C GLY A 92 6.08 3.02 -30.89
N THR A 93 5.97 3.64 -29.69
CA THR A 93 7.13 3.94 -28.85
C THR A 93 7.81 2.68 -28.34
N VAL A 94 7.02 1.65 -28.00
CA VAL A 94 7.51 0.34 -27.56
C VAL A 94 6.80 -0.76 -28.34
N GLY A 95 7.53 -1.79 -28.76
CA GLY A 95 6.96 -2.95 -29.41
C GLY A 95 6.01 -3.72 -28.47
N LEU A 96 4.98 -4.37 -29.02
CA LEU A 96 4.02 -5.17 -28.24
C LEU A 96 4.73 -6.24 -27.39
N LYS A 97 5.72 -6.93 -27.96
CA LYS A 97 6.50 -7.97 -27.26
C LYS A 97 7.24 -7.39 -26.05
N ASP A 98 7.88 -6.24 -26.23
CA ASP A 98 8.65 -5.59 -25.17
C ASP A 98 7.75 -5.00 -24.10
N SER A 99 6.62 -4.39 -24.49
CA SER A 99 5.61 -3.87 -23.54
C SER A 99 5.01 -4.96 -22.66
N LEU A 100 4.87 -6.18 -23.17
CA LEU A 100 4.34 -7.32 -22.45
C LEU A 100 5.42 -8.21 -21.83
N SER A 101 6.70 -7.90 -21.99
CA SER A 101 7.82 -8.71 -21.48
C SER A 101 7.79 -8.89 -19.97
N GLY A 102 7.22 -7.92 -19.23
CA GLY A 102 7.00 -8.03 -17.79
C GLY A 102 6.13 -9.23 -17.40
N PHE A 103 5.16 -9.63 -18.22
CA PHE A 103 4.31 -10.78 -17.94
C PHE A 103 5.04 -12.13 -18.06
N SER A 104 6.16 -12.20 -18.75
CA SER A 104 7.00 -13.39 -18.84
C SER A 104 8.16 -13.39 -17.84
N ASN A 105 8.29 -12.34 -17.02
CA ASN A 105 9.39 -12.22 -16.06
C ASN A 105 9.08 -13.02 -14.79
N THR A 106 9.96 -13.98 -14.48
CA THR A 106 9.85 -14.86 -13.31
C THR A 106 9.78 -14.07 -11.98
N THR A 107 10.54 -12.97 -11.86
CA THR A 107 10.56 -12.15 -10.65
C THR A 107 9.21 -11.50 -10.40
N ILE A 108 8.52 -11.04 -11.45
CA ILE A 108 7.19 -10.44 -11.32
C ILE A 108 6.19 -11.48 -10.84
N TRP A 109 6.22 -12.69 -11.39
CA TRP A 109 5.34 -13.77 -10.93
C TRP A 109 5.63 -14.20 -9.50
N LEU A 110 6.90 -14.23 -9.10
CA LEU A 110 7.28 -14.49 -7.71
C LEU A 110 6.65 -13.44 -6.76
N ILE A 111 6.72 -12.17 -7.12
CA ILE A 111 6.09 -11.09 -6.35
C ILE A 111 4.56 -11.25 -6.30
N VAL A 112 3.91 -11.57 -7.43
CA VAL A 112 2.47 -11.80 -7.49
C VAL A 112 2.06 -12.95 -6.56
N ILE A 113 2.76 -14.08 -6.62
CA ILE A 113 2.50 -15.24 -5.75
C ILE A 113 2.71 -14.86 -4.29
N ALA A 114 3.79 -14.12 -3.96
CA ALA A 114 4.02 -13.64 -2.60
C ALA A 114 2.89 -12.73 -2.08
N PHE A 115 2.28 -11.90 -2.93
CA PHE A 115 1.09 -11.13 -2.55
C PHE A 115 -0.13 -12.01 -2.26
N PHE A 116 -0.35 -13.08 -3.03
CA PHE A 116 -1.43 -14.03 -2.74
C PHE A 116 -1.21 -14.76 -1.41
N ILE A 117 0.01 -15.21 -1.13
CA ILE A 117 0.37 -15.84 0.15
C ILE A 117 0.16 -14.84 1.30
N SER A 118 0.65 -13.60 1.15
CA SER A 118 0.44 -12.52 2.12
C SER A 118 -1.04 -12.30 2.44
N ARG A 119 -1.89 -12.30 1.43
CA ARG A 119 -3.34 -12.18 1.62
C ARG A 119 -3.91 -13.35 2.44
N GLY A 120 -3.39 -14.56 2.23
CA GLY A 120 -3.71 -15.73 3.05
C GLY A 120 -3.34 -15.53 4.52
N PHE A 121 -2.13 -15.06 4.81
CA PHE A 121 -1.65 -14.75 6.17
C PHE A 121 -2.55 -13.73 6.89
N ILE A 122 -2.92 -12.65 6.21
CA ILE A 122 -3.81 -11.64 6.78
C ILE A 122 -5.21 -12.22 7.03
N LYS A 123 -5.76 -12.96 6.06
CA LYS A 123 -7.14 -13.48 6.13
C LYS A 123 -7.30 -14.57 7.18
N THR A 124 -6.29 -15.41 7.38
CA THR A 124 -6.28 -16.48 8.39
C THR A 124 -5.90 -15.98 9.79
N GLY A 125 -5.38 -14.76 9.92
CA GLY A 125 -4.85 -14.22 11.18
C GLY A 125 -3.56 -14.91 11.64
N LEU A 126 -2.89 -15.65 10.75
CA LEU A 126 -1.66 -16.36 11.10
C LEU A 126 -0.56 -15.38 11.52
N GLY A 127 -0.45 -14.23 10.86
CA GLY A 127 0.48 -13.17 11.25
C GLY A 127 0.27 -12.69 12.68
N ASN A 128 -0.98 -12.50 13.10
CA ASN A 128 -1.31 -12.12 14.48
C ASN A 128 -0.91 -13.21 15.48
N ARG A 129 -1.13 -14.47 15.16
CA ARG A 129 -0.73 -15.60 16.03
C ARG A 129 0.78 -15.65 16.22
N VAL A 130 1.56 -15.49 15.15
CA VAL A 130 3.02 -15.40 15.21
C VAL A 130 3.45 -14.25 16.11
N ALA A 131 2.87 -13.05 15.92
CA ALA A 131 3.21 -11.88 16.71
C ALA A 131 2.86 -12.08 18.19
N TYR A 132 1.72 -12.67 18.54
CA TYR A 132 1.36 -12.97 19.94
C TYR A 132 2.34 -13.94 20.60
N ILE A 133 2.83 -14.97 19.91
CA ILE A 133 3.84 -15.89 20.43
C ILE A 133 5.13 -15.14 20.79
N PHE A 134 5.59 -14.23 19.90
CA PHE A 134 6.78 -13.43 20.20
C PHE A 134 6.57 -12.46 21.36
N VAL A 135 5.42 -11.79 21.42
CA VAL A 135 5.09 -10.86 22.50
C VAL A 135 4.94 -11.59 23.85
N GLU A 136 4.29 -12.75 23.87
CA GLU A 136 4.14 -13.56 25.08
C GLU A 136 5.51 -14.00 25.62
N LYS A 137 6.40 -14.43 24.73
CA LYS A 137 7.71 -14.98 25.12
C LYS A 137 8.72 -13.90 25.53
N PHE A 138 8.72 -12.75 24.86
CA PHE A 138 9.74 -11.72 25.03
C PHE A 138 9.18 -10.37 25.51
N GLY A 139 7.87 -10.14 25.47
CA GLY A 139 7.23 -8.86 25.73
C GLY A 139 7.07 -8.45 27.20
N LYS A 140 7.69 -9.15 28.15
CA LYS A 140 7.59 -8.88 29.61
C LYS A 140 8.18 -7.53 30.05
N LYS A 141 9.07 -6.94 29.26
CA LYS A 141 9.70 -5.63 29.49
C LYS A 141 9.51 -4.78 28.24
N THR A 142 9.47 -3.44 28.39
CA THR A 142 9.30 -2.50 27.26
C THR A 142 10.31 -2.75 26.13
N LEU A 143 11.57 -2.94 26.49
CA LEU A 143 12.61 -3.27 25.50
C LEU A 143 12.38 -4.64 24.85
N GLY A 144 11.96 -5.63 25.62
CA GLY A 144 11.61 -6.96 25.12
C GLY A 144 10.41 -6.92 24.16
N LEU A 145 9.45 -6.03 24.42
CA LEU A 145 8.32 -5.78 23.52
C LEU A 145 8.79 -5.23 22.17
N ALA A 146 9.66 -4.22 22.17
CA ALA A 146 10.23 -3.66 20.96
C ALA A 146 10.96 -4.73 20.13
N TYR A 147 11.83 -5.52 20.76
CA TYR A 147 12.53 -6.62 20.08
C TYR A 147 11.57 -7.72 19.59
N SER A 148 10.49 -8.02 20.31
CA SER A 148 9.51 -9.01 19.87
C SER A 148 8.75 -8.56 18.62
N LEU A 149 8.43 -7.27 18.51
CA LEU A 149 7.79 -6.70 17.33
C LEU A 149 8.73 -6.70 16.11
N ILE A 150 10.01 -6.35 16.32
CA ILE A 150 11.03 -6.40 15.25
C ILE A 150 11.24 -7.85 14.80
N ALA A 151 11.34 -8.81 15.72
CA ALA A 151 11.49 -10.22 15.39
C ALA A 151 10.26 -10.75 14.62
N THR A 152 9.06 -10.32 15.01
CA THR A 152 7.82 -10.64 14.29
C THR A 152 7.86 -10.13 12.86
N ASP A 153 8.25 -8.86 12.67
CA ASP A 153 8.34 -8.26 11.34
C ASP A 153 9.39 -8.98 10.47
N LEU A 154 10.52 -9.33 11.05
CA LEU A 154 11.59 -10.07 10.37
C LEU A 154 11.12 -11.46 9.92
N VAL A 155 10.45 -12.21 10.79
CA VAL A 155 9.93 -13.56 10.46
C VAL A 155 8.82 -13.52 9.44
N LEU A 156 7.96 -12.49 9.46
CA LEU A 156 6.87 -12.33 8.51
C LEU A 156 7.33 -11.72 7.17
N SER A 157 8.50 -11.08 7.13
CA SER A 157 9.02 -10.40 5.94
C SER A 157 9.10 -11.29 4.69
N PRO A 158 9.60 -12.52 4.73
CA PRO A 158 9.65 -13.39 3.55
C PRO A 158 8.26 -13.79 3.03
N ALA A 159 7.29 -13.94 3.94
CA ALA A 159 5.93 -14.36 3.58
C ALA A 159 5.03 -13.17 3.17
N MET A 160 5.37 -11.96 3.60
CA MET A 160 4.59 -10.74 3.37
C MET A 160 5.50 -9.61 2.88
N PRO A 161 5.76 -9.50 1.57
CA PRO A 161 6.70 -8.51 1.02
C PRO A 161 6.24 -7.05 1.19
N SER A 162 4.96 -6.81 1.49
CA SER A 162 4.41 -5.47 1.69
C SER A 162 4.60 -4.97 3.12
N ASN A 163 5.50 -4.01 3.33
CA ASN A 163 5.71 -3.32 4.61
C ASN A 163 4.42 -2.70 5.16
N THR A 164 3.65 -2.04 4.30
CA THR A 164 2.38 -1.40 4.70
C THR A 164 1.37 -2.43 5.22
N ALA A 165 1.30 -3.60 4.58
CA ALA A 165 0.39 -4.67 5.01
C ALA A 165 0.85 -5.28 6.35
N ARG A 166 2.15 -5.46 6.58
CA ARG A 166 2.69 -5.96 7.87
C ARG A 166 2.51 -4.93 8.98
N ALA A 167 2.99 -3.72 8.76
CA ALA A 167 2.90 -2.65 9.76
C ALA A 167 1.45 -2.31 10.11
N GLY A 168 0.60 -2.02 9.11
CA GLY A 168 -0.77 -1.60 9.34
C GLY A 168 -1.74 -2.73 9.65
N GLY A 169 -1.50 -3.94 9.12
CA GLY A 169 -2.42 -5.08 9.27
C GLY A 169 -2.12 -5.99 10.46
N ILE A 170 -0.89 -5.99 10.96
CA ILE A 170 -0.45 -6.90 12.03
C ILE A 170 0.17 -6.13 13.19
N VAL A 171 1.26 -5.38 12.96
CA VAL A 171 2.05 -4.76 14.04
C VAL A 171 1.24 -3.68 14.73
N TRP A 172 0.66 -2.75 13.98
CA TRP A 172 -0.10 -1.63 14.54
C TRP A 172 -1.27 -2.04 15.43
N PRO A 173 -2.19 -2.96 15.04
CA PRO A 173 -3.26 -3.41 15.91
C PRO A 173 -2.78 -4.06 17.21
N ILE A 174 -1.64 -4.75 17.17
CA ILE A 174 -1.05 -5.39 18.36
C ILE A 174 -0.49 -4.34 19.29
N VAL A 175 0.29 -3.38 18.78
CA VAL A 175 0.82 -2.26 19.56
C VAL A 175 -0.31 -1.47 20.19
N GLN A 176 -1.35 -1.18 19.45
CA GLN A 176 -2.54 -0.45 19.96
C GLN A 176 -3.26 -1.23 21.06
N SER A 177 -3.46 -2.53 20.89
CA SER A 177 -4.07 -3.39 21.91
C SER A 177 -3.23 -3.44 23.18
N LEU A 178 -1.90 -3.56 23.05
CA LEU A 178 -0.98 -3.58 24.18
C LEU A 178 -0.91 -2.23 24.88
N SER A 179 -0.90 -1.11 24.15
CA SER A 179 -0.88 0.22 24.75
C SER A 179 -2.11 0.45 25.63
N HIS A 180 -3.29 0.04 25.19
CA HIS A 180 -4.50 0.07 26.00
C HIS A 180 -4.41 -0.80 27.26
N THR A 181 -3.86 -2.02 27.14
CA THR A 181 -3.70 -2.95 28.26
C THR A 181 -2.74 -2.41 29.33
N PHE A 182 -1.69 -1.70 28.90
CA PHE A 182 -0.71 -1.08 29.80
C PHE A 182 -1.10 0.36 30.24
N GLY A 183 -2.35 0.79 29.97
CA GLY A 183 -2.84 2.10 30.41
C GLY A 183 -2.14 3.27 29.72
N SER A 184 -1.67 3.09 28.50
CA SER A 184 -1.09 4.14 27.67
C SER A 184 -2.13 4.61 26.67
N CYS A 185 -2.85 5.69 26.99
CA CYS A 185 -3.91 6.26 26.15
C CYS A 185 -3.59 7.72 25.82
N ALA A 186 -3.91 8.13 24.58
CA ALA A 186 -3.72 9.52 24.15
C ALA A 186 -4.67 10.48 24.87
N GLU A 187 -5.86 9.99 25.26
CA GLU A 187 -6.90 10.77 25.91
C GLU A 187 -6.52 11.17 27.35
N ASP A 188 -5.73 10.34 28.04
CA ASP A 188 -5.28 10.54 29.42
C ASP A 188 -3.88 11.17 29.53
N GLY A 189 -3.29 11.62 28.43
CA GLY A 189 -1.94 12.18 28.41
C GLY A 189 -0.81 11.18 28.68
N THR A 190 -1.13 9.88 28.77
CA THR A 190 -0.18 8.80 29.07
C THR A 190 0.44 8.17 27.81
N ALA A 191 0.17 8.72 26.63
CA ALA A 191 0.62 8.20 25.33
C ALA A 191 2.16 8.04 25.24
N GLY A 192 2.93 8.86 25.98
CA GLY A 192 4.39 8.77 26.02
C GLY A 192 4.97 7.50 26.68
N ARG A 193 4.13 6.64 27.28
CA ARG A 193 4.63 5.39 27.90
C ARG A 193 4.90 4.30 26.87
N ILE A 194 3.97 4.02 25.98
CA ILE A 194 4.07 3.00 24.93
C ILE A 194 3.57 3.51 23.57
N GLY A 195 2.72 4.55 23.53
CA GLY A 195 2.07 5.04 22.32
C GLY A 195 2.91 5.96 21.43
N SER A 196 4.15 6.25 21.81
CA SER A 196 5.07 7.11 21.03
C SER A 196 6.10 6.32 20.19
N PHE A 197 5.87 5.03 19.98
CA PHE A 197 6.74 4.20 19.14
C PHE A 197 6.31 4.19 17.68
#